data_8012c04d09c7d5663a2132c673d4dcf8
#
_entry.id   8012c04d09c7d5663a2132c673d4dcf8
#
_cell.length_a   1.000
_cell.length_b   1.000
_cell.length_c   1.000
_cell.angle_alpha   90.00
_cell.angle_beta   90.00
_cell.angle_gamma   90.00
#
_symmetry.space_group_name_H-M   'P 1'
#
loop_
_entity.id
_entity.type
_entity.pdbx_description
1 polymer ?
#
loop_
_entity_poly.entity_id
_entity_poly.type
_entity_poly.pdbx_seq_one_letter_code
_entity_poly.pdbx_strand_id
1 'polypeptide(L)'
;MKYILSAALALTMTVAATAKIVRAPQEKGTHRVLTCNIRITGLSEDENTPGQWENRKEVCRDVILSQKPDIICMQEVIYESYAYMKKELKGYTSFGFTRPEMDPYTEGYHYIGKNVIFFRTSRYEMTGSGCYWLSEDPLIGGSLSWNTTRARHCNWLRLRDKKTGEEFRIMDIHLDHKTELARQEQTKLTIRETSQYAEDFPQILCGDFNSGPKKAAAGFLREAGWKDAYETLGIPERNSFQGFKGENYKKTKPRIDFIFMRGAVQPVYCKMLTDTVNGILPSDHYFIVADLKIGNNN
;
A
#
# COMPACT_ATOMS: atom_id res chain seq x y z
N MET A 1 52.84 -18.38 -48.72
CA MET A 1 51.92 -17.29 -48.46
C MET A 1 50.89 -17.76 -47.38
N LYS A 2 51.05 -17.29 -46.13
CA LYS A 2 50.17 -17.63 -45.06
C LYS A 2 49.20 -16.42 -44.80
N TYR A 3 47.93 -16.63 -45.00
CA TYR A 3 46.90 -15.61 -44.72
C TYR A 3 46.55 -15.70 -43.24
N ILE A 4 46.79 -14.62 -42.51
CA ILE A 4 46.34 -14.43 -41.13
C ILE A 4 44.98 -13.74 -41.23
N LEU A 5 43.90 -14.44 -40.86
CA LEU A 5 42.59 -13.84 -40.67
C LEU A 5 42.53 -13.26 -39.25
N SER A 6 42.48 -11.95 -39.13
CA SER A 6 42.19 -11.26 -37.89
C SER A 6 40.66 -11.17 -37.72
N ALA A 7 40.11 -11.90 -36.75
CA ALA A 7 38.73 -11.75 -36.36
C ALA A 7 38.62 -10.58 -35.37
N ALA A 8 37.99 -9.50 -35.77
CA ALA A 8 37.64 -8.40 -34.88
C ALA A 8 36.38 -8.76 -34.11
N LEU A 9 36.51 -8.96 -32.79
CA LEU A 9 35.39 -9.18 -31.87
C LEU A 9 34.76 -7.82 -31.56
N ALA A 10 33.64 -7.51 -32.19
CA ALA A 10 32.87 -6.32 -31.85
C ALA A 10 32.11 -6.53 -30.51
N LEU A 11 32.60 -5.92 -29.44
CA LEU A 11 31.96 -5.90 -28.13
C LEU A 11 30.80 -4.88 -28.20
N THR A 12 29.61 -5.35 -28.46
CA THR A 12 28.38 -4.51 -28.33
C THR A 12 28.09 -4.29 -26.88
N MET A 13 28.50 -3.14 -26.35
CA MET A 13 28.01 -2.65 -25.06
C MET A 13 26.53 -2.30 -25.20
N THR A 14 25.63 -3.18 -24.75
CA THR A 14 24.24 -2.84 -24.49
C THR A 14 24.21 -1.92 -23.27
N VAL A 15 24.08 -0.62 -23.50
CA VAL A 15 23.76 0.34 -22.46
C VAL A 15 22.34 0.02 -22.01
N ALA A 16 22.20 -0.68 -20.89
CA ALA A 16 20.92 -0.85 -20.23
C ALA A 16 20.40 0.54 -19.86
N ALA A 17 19.40 1.02 -20.57
CA ALA A 17 18.72 2.24 -20.21
C ALA A 17 18.12 2.06 -18.81
N THR A 18 18.70 2.73 -17.81
CA THR A 18 18.13 2.80 -16.47
C THR A 18 16.76 3.49 -16.60
N ALA A 19 15.69 2.72 -16.48
CA ALA A 19 14.34 3.27 -16.52
C ALA A 19 14.23 4.30 -15.38
N LYS A 20 14.10 5.57 -15.77
CA LYS A 20 13.97 6.67 -14.82
C LYS A 20 12.56 6.63 -14.24
N ILE A 21 12.44 6.42 -12.94
CA ILE A 21 11.15 6.46 -12.26
C ILE A 21 10.53 7.84 -12.47
N VAL A 22 9.35 7.89 -13.11
CA VAL A 22 8.68 9.15 -13.46
C VAL A 22 7.63 9.47 -12.41
N ARG A 23 7.85 10.60 -11.74
CA ARG A 23 6.86 11.17 -10.82
C ARG A 23 6.03 12.23 -11.52
N ALA A 24 4.70 12.15 -11.36
CA ALA A 24 3.83 13.27 -11.75
C ALA A 24 4.02 14.47 -10.82
N PRO A 25 3.95 15.70 -11.34
CA PRO A 25 3.85 16.90 -10.52
C PRO A 25 2.67 16.78 -9.55
N GLN A 26 2.89 17.12 -8.27
CA GLN A 26 1.80 17.16 -7.29
C GLN A 26 1.14 18.56 -7.35
N GLU A 27 -0.19 18.59 -7.45
CA GLU A 27 -0.94 19.83 -7.37
C GLU A 27 -0.80 20.46 -5.98
N LYS A 28 -0.64 21.79 -5.94
CA LYS A 28 -0.50 22.52 -4.66
C LYS A 28 -1.77 22.37 -3.83
N GLY A 29 -1.60 22.11 -2.54
CA GLY A 29 -2.71 21.93 -1.61
C GLY A 29 -3.25 20.50 -1.53
N THR A 30 -2.74 19.57 -2.34
CA THR A 30 -3.13 18.16 -2.25
C THR A 30 -2.30 17.37 -1.25
N HIS A 31 -2.81 16.21 -0.87
CA HIS A 31 -2.17 15.21 -0.03
C HIS A 31 -1.83 14.00 -0.89
N ARG A 32 -0.54 13.70 -1.05
CA ARG A 32 -0.12 12.52 -1.80
C ARG A 32 -0.10 11.30 -0.92
N VAL A 33 -1.01 10.38 -1.17
CA VAL A 33 -1.17 9.10 -0.47
C VAL A 33 -0.68 7.97 -1.35
N LEU A 34 0.10 7.07 -0.80
CA LEU A 34 0.61 5.87 -1.48
C LEU A 34 0.21 4.64 -0.68
N THR A 35 -0.39 3.63 -1.32
CA THR A 35 -0.60 2.30 -0.74
C THR A 35 0.29 1.28 -1.42
N CYS A 36 0.91 0.42 -0.64
CA CYS A 36 1.88 -0.56 -1.13
C CYS A 36 1.89 -1.83 -0.27
N ASN A 37 1.37 -2.92 -0.82
CA ASN A 37 1.73 -4.24 -0.31
C ASN A 37 3.18 -4.51 -0.70
N ILE A 38 4.08 -4.55 0.30
CA ILE A 38 5.53 -4.67 0.05
C ILE A 38 6.01 -6.13 0.03
N ARG A 39 5.12 -7.09 0.07
CA ARG A 39 5.42 -8.53 0.17
C ARG A 39 6.19 -8.88 1.44
N ILE A 40 5.68 -9.78 2.21
CA ILE A 40 6.34 -10.36 3.39
C ILE A 40 7.75 -10.82 3.05
N THR A 41 8.70 -10.60 3.98
CA THR A 41 10.08 -11.05 3.84
C THR A 41 10.27 -12.44 4.45
N GLY A 42 11.36 -13.11 4.09
CA GLY A 42 11.75 -14.39 4.71
C GLY A 42 10.93 -15.61 4.27
N LEU A 43 10.19 -15.51 3.16
CA LEU A 43 9.49 -16.66 2.61
C LEU A 43 10.44 -17.51 1.78
N SER A 44 10.44 -18.83 2.00
CA SER A 44 11.32 -19.77 1.28
C SER A 44 11.10 -19.78 -0.23
N GLU A 45 9.88 -19.50 -0.68
CA GLU A 45 9.55 -19.40 -2.11
C GLU A 45 10.21 -18.20 -2.81
N ASP A 46 10.62 -17.19 -2.06
CA ASP A 46 11.29 -16.00 -2.57
C ASP A 46 12.83 -16.12 -2.49
N GLU A 47 13.37 -17.13 -1.81
CA GLU A 47 14.81 -17.34 -1.66
C GLU A 47 15.51 -17.53 -3.01
N ASN A 48 16.66 -16.90 -3.18
CA ASN A 48 17.47 -16.93 -4.41
C ASN A 48 16.71 -16.45 -5.68
N THR A 49 15.64 -15.68 -5.51
CA THR A 49 14.87 -15.06 -6.60
C THR A 49 14.98 -13.54 -6.57
N PRO A 50 14.62 -12.83 -7.64
CA PRO A 50 14.47 -11.37 -7.59
C PRO A 50 13.44 -10.88 -6.55
N GLY A 51 12.54 -11.75 -6.10
CA GLY A 51 11.54 -11.46 -5.06
C GLY A 51 12.09 -11.46 -3.64
N GLN A 52 13.28 -12.01 -3.41
CA GLN A 52 13.92 -11.99 -2.10
C GLN A 52 14.13 -10.54 -1.62
N TRP A 53 13.80 -10.28 -0.35
CA TRP A 53 13.83 -8.93 0.21
C TRP A 53 15.16 -8.21 0.00
N GLU A 54 16.28 -8.88 0.23
CA GLU A 54 17.62 -8.31 0.07
C GLU A 54 17.90 -7.82 -1.35
N ASN A 55 17.28 -8.44 -2.36
CA ASN A 55 17.45 -8.07 -3.77
C ASN A 55 16.57 -6.87 -4.18
N ARG A 56 15.46 -6.60 -3.48
CA ARG A 56 14.45 -5.60 -3.87
C ARG A 56 14.18 -4.48 -2.86
N LYS A 57 14.74 -4.56 -1.66
CA LYS A 57 14.48 -3.55 -0.60
C LYS A 57 14.83 -2.12 -1.02
N GLU A 58 15.94 -1.94 -1.72
CA GLU A 58 16.35 -0.62 -2.24
C GLU A 58 15.42 -0.15 -3.36
N VAL A 59 15.03 -1.05 -4.26
CA VAL A 59 14.06 -0.73 -5.31
C VAL A 59 12.71 -0.34 -4.71
N CYS A 60 12.25 -1.06 -3.69
CA CYS A 60 11.02 -0.74 -2.96
C CYS A 60 11.09 0.67 -2.35
N ARG A 61 12.16 0.99 -1.63
CA ARG A 61 12.44 2.33 -1.09
C ARG A 61 12.46 3.39 -2.19
N ASP A 62 13.18 3.16 -3.27
CA ASP A 62 13.40 4.16 -4.33
C ASP A 62 12.11 4.46 -5.09
N VAL A 63 11.30 3.45 -5.40
CA VAL A 63 9.99 3.62 -6.01
C VAL A 63 9.10 4.46 -5.10
N ILE A 64 9.03 4.16 -3.80
CA ILE A 64 8.25 4.92 -2.82
C ILE A 64 8.74 6.36 -2.74
N LEU A 65 10.03 6.59 -2.48
CA LEU A 65 10.60 7.91 -2.29
C LEU A 65 10.56 8.77 -3.55
N SER A 66 10.64 8.16 -4.73
CA SER A 66 10.52 8.88 -6.01
C SER A 66 9.20 9.63 -6.13
N GLN A 67 8.12 9.08 -5.56
CA GLN A 67 6.80 9.71 -5.58
C GLN A 67 6.67 10.86 -4.59
N LYS A 68 7.59 11.00 -3.62
CA LYS A 68 7.53 11.99 -2.52
C LYS A 68 6.18 11.99 -1.79
N PRO A 69 5.66 10.83 -1.37
CA PRO A 69 4.35 10.78 -0.75
C PRO A 69 4.31 11.57 0.56
N ASP A 70 3.14 12.09 0.91
CA ASP A 70 2.91 12.69 2.22
C ASP A 70 2.56 11.62 3.25
N ILE A 71 1.84 10.57 2.80
CA ILE A 71 1.40 9.43 3.60
C ILE A 71 1.67 8.14 2.82
N ILE A 72 2.11 7.11 3.52
CA ILE A 72 2.39 5.78 2.95
C ILE A 72 1.69 4.75 3.83
N CYS A 73 0.81 3.96 3.23
CA CYS A 73 0.16 2.81 3.84
C CYS A 73 0.83 1.54 3.31
N MET A 74 1.52 0.81 4.18
CA MET A 74 2.27 -0.39 3.82
C MET A 74 1.64 -1.63 4.41
N GLN A 75 1.36 -2.62 3.59
CA GLN A 75 0.87 -3.92 4.01
C GLN A 75 2.00 -4.96 3.96
N GLU A 76 1.82 -6.07 4.68
CA GLU A 76 2.77 -7.20 4.79
C GLU A 76 4.11 -6.83 5.45
N VAL A 77 4.09 -5.85 6.33
CA VAL A 77 5.30 -5.41 7.04
C VAL A 77 5.61 -6.37 8.20
N ILE A 78 6.84 -6.90 8.23
CA ILE A 78 7.40 -7.64 9.37
C ILE A 78 8.67 -6.94 9.86
N TYR A 79 9.34 -7.50 10.88
CA TYR A 79 10.43 -6.81 11.57
C TYR A 79 11.55 -6.31 10.64
N GLU A 80 12.03 -7.15 9.74
CA GLU A 80 13.17 -6.82 8.86
C GLU A 80 12.82 -5.69 7.90
N SER A 81 11.65 -5.78 7.25
CA SER A 81 11.18 -4.73 6.34
C SER A 81 10.86 -3.44 7.09
N TYR A 82 10.28 -3.53 8.29
CA TYR A 82 10.02 -2.36 9.12
C TYR A 82 11.30 -1.64 9.54
N ALA A 83 12.29 -2.38 10.07
CA ALA A 83 13.56 -1.81 10.51
C ALA A 83 14.28 -1.08 9.36
N TYR A 84 14.29 -1.70 8.16
CA TYR A 84 14.85 -1.09 6.97
C TYR A 84 14.08 0.17 6.57
N MET A 85 12.75 0.10 6.40
CA MET A 85 11.94 1.23 5.95
C MET A 85 11.97 2.38 6.95
N LYS A 86 11.92 2.12 8.25
CA LYS A 86 12.02 3.15 9.29
C LYS A 86 13.35 3.91 9.24
N LYS A 87 14.44 3.20 8.93
CA LYS A 87 15.77 3.82 8.76
C LYS A 87 15.84 4.69 7.49
N GLU A 88 15.26 4.22 6.40
CA GLU A 88 15.39 4.86 5.08
C GLU A 88 14.37 5.98 4.85
N LEU A 89 13.18 5.90 5.44
CA LEU A 89 12.13 6.92 5.31
C LEU A 89 12.35 8.09 6.28
N LYS A 90 13.48 8.79 6.11
CA LYS A 90 13.82 9.96 6.93
C LYS A 90 12.78 11.08 6.78
N GLY A 91 12.38 11.69 7.90
CA GLY A 91 11.35 12.74 7.92
C GLY A 91 9.91 12.21 7.95
N TYR A 92 9.75 10.90 8.11
CA TYR A 92 8.46 10.28 8.36
C TYR A 92 8.37 9.73 9.79
N THR A 93 7.20 9.90 10.40
CA THR A 93 6.80 9.19 11.61
C THR A 93 6.01 7.96 11.20
N SER A 94 6.25 6.82 11.86
CA SER A 94 5.53 5.56 11.60
C SER A 94 4.59 5.22 12.74
N PHE A 95 3.51 4.50 12.41
CA PHE A 95 2.52 3.98 13.34
C PHE A 95 2.05 2.58 12.91
N GLY A 96 1.74 1.73 13.90
CA GLY A 96 1.05 0.45 13.68
C GLY A 96 1.96 -0.77 13.62
N PHE A 97 3.28 -0.63 13.79
CA PHE A 97 4.16 -1.78 13.96
C PHE A 97 4.30 -2.18 15.42
N THR A 98 4.56 -1.23 16.31
CA THR A 98 4.68 -1.43 17.75
C THR A 98 3.53 -0.73 18.47
N ARG A 99 2.70 -1.48 19.17
CA ARG A 99 1.60 -1.05 20.03
C ARG A 99 1.32 -2.16 21.03
N PRO A 100 0.68 -1.93 22.15
CA PRO A 100 0.36 -3.01 23.10
C PRO A 100 -0.30 -4.21 22.42
N GLU A 101 -1.20 -3.97 21.46
CA GLU A 101 -1.91 -5.00 20.71
C GLU A 101 -1.02 -5.73 19.70
N MET A 102 0.08 -5.09 19.27
CA MET A 102 1.02 -5.59 18.27
C MET A 102 2.34 -6.06 18.86
N ASP A 103 2.68 -5.63 20.07
CA ASP A 103 3.98 -5.94 20.70
C ASP A 103 4.27 -7.44 20.79
N PRO A 104 3.30 -8.33 21.07
CA PRO A 104 3.52 -9.77 21.04
C PRO A 104 3.92 -10.32 19.66
N TYR A 105 3.74 -9.53 18.61
CA TYR A 105 3.94 -9.94 17.21
C TYR A 105 5.05 -9.14 16.52
N THR A 106 5.93 -8.46 17.26
CA THR A 106 6.99 -7.61 16.69
C THR A 106 8.18 -8.42 16.19
N GLU A 107 8.48 -9.55 16.82
CA GLU A 107 9.57 -10.43 16.42
C GLU A 107 9.05 -11.61 15.63
N GLY A 108 9.74 -11.99 14.55
CA GLY A 108 9.37 -13.09 13.69
C GLY A 108 8.09 -12.85 12.89
N TYR A 109 7.71 -13.88 12.16
CA TYR A 109 6.46 -13.88 11.37
C TYR A 109 5.42 -14.76 12.05
N HIS A 110 4.60 -14.19 12.88
CA HIS A 110 3.49 -14.87 13.56
C HIS A 110 2.25 -14.99 12.65
N TYR A 111 2.44 -15.15 11.33
CA TYR A 111 1.36 -15.11 10.33
C TYR A 111 0.59 -13.79 10.28
N ILE A 112 1.17 -12.73 10.83
CA ILE A 112 0.58 -11.39 10.87
C ILE A 112 1.54 -10.43 10.17
N GLY A 113 1.26 -10.14 8.90
CA GLY A 113 1.85 -9.00 8.21
C GLY A 113 1.17 -7.73 8.70
N LYS A 114 1.95 -6.77 9.22
CA LYS A 114 1.40 -5.55 9.79
C LYS A 114 1.09 -4.52 8.71
N ASN A 115 0.08 -3.70 9.00
CA ASN A 115 -0.32 -2.56 8.18
C ASN A 115 0.27 -1.29 8.80
N VAL A 116 1.33 -0.75 8.21
CA VAL A 116 2.10 0.34 8.81
C VAL A 116 1.88 1.64 8.05
N ILE A 117 1.49 2.68 8.77
CA ILE A 117 1.28 4.01 8.19
C ILE A 117 2.50 4.88 8.51
N PHE A 118 3.14 5.41 7.46
CA PHE A 118 4.16 6.44 7.57
C PHE A 118 3.57 7.77 7.10
N PHE A 119 3.84 8.86 7.81
CA PHE A 119 3.41 10.20 7.43
C PHE A 119 4.52 11.24 7.63
N ARG A 120 4.55 12.29 6.80
CA ARG A 120 5.54 13.37 6.91
C ARG A 120 5.41 14.10 8.23
N THR A 121 6.41 13.98 9.08
CA THR A 121 6.48 14.62 10.39
C THR A 121 6.39 16.15 10.29
N SER A 122 6.99 16.73 9.26
CA SER A 122 6.97 18.19 9.05
C SER A 122 5.60 18.72 8.64
N ARG A 123 4.74 17.89 8.02
CA ARG A 123 3.43 18.30 7.52
C ARG A 123 2.30 18.03 8.48
N TYR A 124 2.32 16.91 9.18
CA TYR A 124 1.19 16.46 9.98
C TYR A 124 1.49 16.37 11.46
N GLU A 125 0.46 16.64 12.24
CA GLU A 125 0.32 16.31 13.64
C GLU A 125 -0.62 15.10 13.77
N MET A 126 -0.26 14.11 14.57
CA MET A 126 -1.13 12.98 14.89
C MET A 126 -2.01 13.36 16.08
N THR A 127 -3.32 13.51 15.87
CA THR A 127 -4.30 13.89 16.89
C THR A 127 -5.05 12.71 17.49
N GLY A 128 -4.95 11.54 16.86
CA GLY A 128 -5.52 10.28 17.34
C GLY A 128 -4.98 9.10 16.57
N SER A 129 -5.04 7.93 17.18
CA SER A 129 -4.59 6.69 16.55
C SER A 129 -5.21 5.47 17.21
N GLY A 130 -5.26 4.37 16.49
CA GLY A 130 -5.72 3.10 17.03
C GLY A 130 -5.51 1.93 16.09
N CYS A 131 -5.79 0.76 16.63
CA CYS A 131 -5.82 -0.50 15.93
C CYS A 131 -7.08 -1.26 16.34
N TYR A 132 -7.68 -1.98 15.41
CA TYR A 132 -8.69 -3.00 15.71
C TYR A 132 -8.51 -4.21 14.80
N TRP A 133 -8.83 -5.38 15.34
CA TRP A 133 -8.71 -6.63 14.62
C TRP A 133 -9.96 -6.87 13.78
N LEU A 134 -9.75 -7.37 12.57
CA LEU A 134 -10.83 -7.64 11.61
C LEU A 134 -11.41 -9.04 11.88
N SER A 135 -12.07 -9.15 13.04
CA SER A 135 -12.70 -10.36 13.56
C SER A 135 -13.98 -10.02 14.32
N GLU A 136 -14.70 -11.01 14.84
CA GLU A 136 -15.84 -10.82 15.72
C GLU A 136 -15.44 -10.20 17.06
N ASP A 137 -14.14 -10.34 17.44
CA ASP A 137 -13.56 -9.77 18.67
C ASP A 137 -12.50 -8.70 18.33
N PRO A 138 -12.90 -7.51 17.86
CA PRO A 138 -11.97 -6.53 17.30
C PRO A 138 -11.01 -5.92 18.32
N LEU A 139 -11.24 -6.09 19.60
CA LEU A 139 -10.37 -5.61 20.68
C LEU A 139 -9.39 -6.67 21.21
N ILE A 140 -9.51 -7.91 20.73
CA ILE A 140 -8.62 -9.01 21.13
C ILE A 140 -7.50 -9.17 20.09
N GLY A 141 -6.26 -8.92 20.52
CA GLY A 141 -5.07 -9.00 19.67
C GLY A 141 -4.91 -10.40 19.05
N GLY A 142 -4.72 -10.46 17.72
CA GLY A 142 -4.53 -11.72 16.99
C GLY A 142 -5.79 -12.56 16.81
N SER A 143 -6.98 -12.04 17.14
CA SER A 143 -8.24 -12.78 17.01
C SER A 143 -8.54 -13.19 15.56
N LEU A 144 -9.17 -14.36 15.41
CA LEU A 144 -9.50 -14.99 14.14
C LEU A 144 -11.01 -15.26 14.07
N SER A 145 -11.63 -14.97 12.94
CA SER A 145 -13.05 -15.26 12.68
C SER A 145 -13.26 -15.66 11.21
N TRP A 146 -14.43 -16.17 10.89
CA TRP A 146 -14.91 -16.44 9.51
C TRP A 146 -13.96 -17.37 8.71
N ASN A 147 -13.34 -18.33 9.40
CA ASN A 147 -12.41 -19.32 8.81
C ASN A 147 -11.14 -18.69 8.20
N THR A 148 -10.71 -17.53 8.69
CA THR A 148 -9.41 -16.97 8.33
C THR A 148 -8.28 -17.83 8.93
N THR A 149 -7.14 -17.90 8.22
CA THR A 149 -5.93 -18.58 8.73
C THR A 149 -4.90 -17.59 9.28
N ARG A 150 -5.14 -16.30 9.08
CA ARG A 150 -4.24 -15.22 9.50
C ARG A 150 -5.07 -14.10 10.10
N ALA A 151 -4.65 -13.61 11.24
CA ALA A 151 -5.28 -12.45 11.83
C ALA A 151 -5.05 -11.21 10.95
N ARG A 152 -6.12 -10.46 10.75
CA ARG A 152 -6.13 -9.22 9.98
C ARG A 152 -6.54 -8.09 10.88
N HIS A 153 -6.01 -6.90 10.64
CA HIS A 153 -6.28 -5.72 11.45
C HIS A 153 -6.35 -4.46 10.59
N CYS A 154 -6.92 -3.42 11.16
CA CYS A 154 -6.89 -2.06 10.64
C CYS A 154 -6.06 -1.20 11.59
N ASN A 155 -5.05 -0.54 11.07
CA ASN A 155 -4.41 0.58 11.75
C ASN A 155 -4.99 1.89 11.22
N TRP A 156 -5.22 2.86 12.10
CA TRP A 156 -5.74 4.16 11.70
C TRP A 156 -5.11 5.30 12.45
N LEU A 157 -5.03 6.45 11.78
CA LEU A 157 -4.57 7.72 12.33
C LEU A 157 -5.59 8.81 12.06
N ARG A 158 -5.78 9.73 13.02
CA ARG A 158 -6.26 11.08 12.75
C ARG A 158 -5.05 11.99 12.61
N LEU A 159 -4.98 12.67 11.50
CA LEU A 159 -3.91 13.60 11.16
C LEU A 159 -4.49 14.99 10.98
N ARG A 160 -3.79 16.00 11.51
CA ARG A 160 -4.05 17.41 11.25
C ARG A 160 -2.93 17.96 10.37
N ASP A 161 -3.26 18.56 9.23
CA ASP A 161 -2.28 19.30 8.44
C ASP A 161 -1.91 20.57 9.19
N LYS A 162 -0.63 20.70 9.56
CA LYS A 162 -0.10 21.83 10.36
C LYS A 162 -0.25 23.19 9.67
N LYS A 163 -0.40 23.18 8.34
CA LYS A 163 -0.51 24.40 7.55
C LYS A 163 -1.94 24.89 7.42
N THR A 164 -2.88 23.98 7.17
CA THR A 164 -4.30 24.33 6.95
C THR A 164 -5.16 24.17 8.18
N GLY A 165 -4.73 23.37 9.16
CA GLY A 165 -5.51 22.96 10.32
C GLY A 165 -6.55 21.89 10.03
N GLU A 166 -6.69 21.44 8.79
CA GLU A 166 -7.64 20.39 8.40
C GLU A 166 -7.30 19.06 9.03
N GLU A 167 -8.33 18.41 9.57
CA GLU A 167 -8.23 17.07 10.13
C GLU A 167 -8.88 16.03 9.22
N PHE A 168 -8.28 14.85 9.15
CA PHE A 168 -8.81 13.71 8.43
C PHE A 168 -8.35 12.41 9.07
N ARG A 169 -9.03 11.31 8.73
CA ARG A 169 -8.63 9.96 9.14
C ARG A 169 -8.00 9.22 7.98
N ILE A 170 -6.89 8.56 8.22
CA ILE A 170 -6.25 7.60 7.29
C ILE A 170 -6.23 6.22 7.93
N MET A 171 -6.59 5.21 7.16
CA MET A 171 -6.67 3.81 7.58
C MET A 171 -5.92 2.93 6.61
N ASP A 172 -5.31 1.88 7.15
CA ASP A 172 -4.60 0.87 6.39
C ASP A 172 -5.08 -0.52 6.77
N ILE A 173 -5.56 -1.29 5.79
CA ILE A 173 -6.08 -2.65 5.96
C ILE A 173 -5.44 -3.64 5.01
N HIS A 174 -5.48 -4.91 5.37
CA HIS A 174 -5.19 -6.02 4.47
C HIS A 174 -6.22 -7.13 4.75
N LEU A 175 -7.19 -7.31 3.86
CA LEU A 175 -8.28 -8.27 4.02
C LEU A 175 -7.80 -9.72 3.82
N ASP A 176 -8.63 -10.67 4.21
CA ASP A 176 -8.31 -12.10 4.08
C ASP A 176 -8.12 -12.51 2.62
N HIS A 177 -7.08 -13.31 2.37
CA HIS A 177 -6.76 -13.79 1.02
C HIS A 177 -7.54 -15.06 0.63
N LYS A 178 -8.09 -15.82 1.60
CA LYS A 178 -8.72 -17.12 1.36
C LYS A 178 -10.22 -17.04 1.14
N THR A 179 -10.95 -16.51 2.10
CA THR A 179 -12.40 -16.64 2.12
C THR A 179 -13.10 -15.35 1.73
N GLU A 180 -14.11 -15.47 0.87
CA GLU A 180 -14.91 -14.30 0.48
C GLU A 180 -15.77 -13.83 1.65
N LEU A 181 -16.28 -14.76 2.46
CA LEU A 181 -17.04 -14.43 3.67
C LEU A 181 -16.22 -13.55 4.62
N ALA A 182 -14.98 -13.92 4.89
CA ALA A 182 -14.12 -13.12 5.76
C ALA A 182 -13.91 -11.71 5.19
N ARG A 183 -13.61 -11.57 3.90
CA ARG A 183 -13.48 -10.24 3.27
C ARG A 183 -14.72 -9.38 3.40
N GLN A 184 -15.90 -10.00 3.25
CA GLN A 184 -17.19 -9.30 3.41
C GLN A 184 -17.40 -8.82 4.83
N GLU A 185 -17.23 -9.68 5.82
CA GLU A 185 -17.44 -9.33 7.23
C GLU A 185 -16.37 -8.36 7.76
N GLN A 186 -15.12 -8.52 7.35
CA GLN A 186 -14.04 -7.58 7.63
C GLN A 186 -14.35 -6.19 7.05
N THR A 187 -14.90 -6.12 5.85
CA THR A 187 -15.33 -4.86 5.24
C THR A 187 -16.51 -4.24 5.98
N LYS A 188 -17.52 -5.03 6.35
CA LYS A 188 -18.67 -4.54 7.12
C LYS A 188 -18.24 -4.01 8.50
N LEU A 189 -17.30 -4.68 9.17
CA LEU A 189 -16.71 -4.19 10.41
C LEU A 189 -16.01 -2.83 10.18
N THR A 190 -15.19 -2.72 9.14
CA THR A 190 -14.52 -1.46 8.78
C THR A 190 -15.54 -0.34 8.51
N ILE A 191 -16.64 -0.61 7.81
CA ILE A 191 -17.71 0.35 7.57
C ILE A 191 -18.36 0.78 8.89
N ARG A 192 -18.68 -0.15 9.79
CA ARG A 192 -19.25 0.14 11.11
C ARG A 192 -18.34 1.05 11.94
N GLU A 193 -17.05 0.76 11.97
CA GLU A 193 -16.06 1.58 12.69
C GLU A 193 -15.89 2.98 12.07
N THR A 194 -16.03 3.11 10.78
CA THR A 194 -15.90 4.39 10.08
C THR A 194 -17.18 5.22 10.10
N SER A 195 -18.35 4.60 10.25
CA SER A 195 -19.64 5.29 10.34
C SER A 195 -19.85 6.05 11.66
N GLN A 196 -18.96 5.88 12.64
CA GLN A 196 -18.96 6.67 13.88
C GLN A 196 -18.55 8.15 13.65
N TYR A 197 -17.99 8.46 12.51
CA TYR A 197 -17.62 9.83 12.10
C TYR A 197 -18.76 10.47 11.31
N ALA A 198 -18.86 11.79 11.40
CA ALA A 198 -19.80 12.57 10.60
C ALA A 198 -19.64 12.24 9.09
N GLU A 199 -20.73 12.37 8.34
CA GLU A 199 -20.74 11.96 6.92
C GLU A 199 -19.75 12.74 6.06
N ASP A 200 -19.55 14.01 6.37
CA ASP A 200 -18.65 14.94 5.69
C ASP A 200 -17.20 14.89 6.22
N PHE A 201 -16.97 14.22 7.38
CA PHE A 201 -15.63 14.12 7.94
C PHE A 201 -14.71 13.35 6.96
N PRO A 202 -13.54 13.94 6.59
CA PRO A 202 -12.66 13.34 5.60
C PRO A 202 -12.05 12.04 6.08
N GLN A 203 -12.27 10.95 5.33
CA GLN A 203 -11.71 9.63 5.63
C GLN A 203 -11.09 9.02 4.36
N ILE A 204 -9.93 8.39 4.53
CA ILE A 204 -9.18 7.69 3.48
C ILE A 204 -8.91 6.27 3.97
N LEU A 205 -9.23 5.27 3.16
CA LEU A 205 -9.02 3.85 3.45
C LEU A 205 -8.14 3.25 2.36
N CYS A 206 -6.94 2.85 2.74
CA CYS A 206 -5.94 2.22 1.86
C CYS A 206 -5.79 0.75 2.17
N GLY A 207 -5.30 -0.02 1.21
CA GLY A 207 -4.86 -1.38 1.49
C GLY A 207 -5.01 -2.37 0.37
N ASP A 208 -4.63 -3.60 0.69
CA ASP A 208 -4.86 -4.80 -0.13
C ASP A 208 -6.18 -5.45 0.32
N PHE A 209 -7.17 -5.41 -0.54
CA PHE A 209 -8.49 -5.97 -0.26
C PHE A 209 -8.60 -7.45 -0.62
N ASN A 210 -7.59 -8.03 -1.28
CA ASN A 210 -7.65 -9.39 -1.82
C ASN A 210 -8.94 -9.68 -2.61
N SER A 211 -9.58 -8.64 -3.10
CA SER A 211 -10.90 -8.64 -3.74
C SER A 211 -10.95 -7.58 -4.83
N GLY A 212 -11.51 -7.92 -5.98
CA GLY A 212 -11.61 -6.99 -7.11
C GLY A 212 -12.71 -5.94 -6.96
N PRO A 213 -12.70 -4.88 -7.81
CA PRO A 213 -13.63 -3.75 -7.70
C PRO A 213 -15.10 -4.12 -7.91
N LYS A 214 -15.39 -5.25 -8.56
CA LYS A 214 -16.77 -5.75 -8.81
C LYS A 214 -17.24 -6.77 -7.77
N LYS A 215 -16.45 -7.02 -6.74
CA LYS A 215 -16.77 -7.99 -5.67
C LYS A 215 -17.48 -7.31 -4.51
N ALA A 216 -18.11 -8.12 -3.65
CA ALA A 216 -18.98 -7.65 -2.57
C ALA A 216 -18.28 -6.68 -1.61
N ALA A 217 -17.01 -6.91 -1.24
CA ALA A 217 -16.27 -6.01 -0.35
C ALA A 217 -16.24 -4.55 -0.89
N ALA A 218 -15.89 -4.36 -2.16
CA ALA A 218 -15.92 -3.04 -2.78
C ALA A 218 -17.35 -2.50 -2.97
N GLY A 219 -18.34 -3.39 -3.21
CA GLY A 219 -19.74 -3.04 -3.29
C GLY A 219 -20.27 -2.42 -1.99
N PHE A 220 -20.05 -3.09 -0.86
CA PHE A 220 -20.45 -2.59 0.46
C PHE A 220 -19.84 -1.23 0.80
N LEU A 221 -18.58 -0.99 0.42
CA LEU A 221 -17.97 0.32 0.60
C LEU A 221 -18.69 1.40 -0.22
N ARG A 222 -19.02 1.13 -1.49
CA ARG A 222 -19.77 2.10 -2.33
C ARG A 222 -21.15 2.38 -1.75
N GLU A 223 -21.87 1.36 -1.31
CA GLU A 223 -23.19 1.50 -0.65
C GLU A 223 -23.09 2.34 0.63
N ALA A 224 -21.95 2.27 1.35
CA ALA A 224 -21.66 3.08 2.52
C ALA A 224 -21.08 4.48 2.20
N GLY A 225 -21.12 4.90 0.93
CA GLY A 225 -20.70 6.24 0.49
C GLY A 225 -19.20 6.39 0.24
N TRP A 226 -18.44 5.30 0.22
CA TRP A 226 -17.03 5.35 -0.15
C TRP A 226 -16.85 5.38 -1.67
N LYS A 227 -15.89 6.18 -2.14
CA LYS A 227 -15.52 6.32 -3.55
C LYS A 227 -14.08 5.84 -3.75
N ASP A 228 -13.85 5.02 -4.75
CA ASP A 228 -12.51 4.60 -5.15
C ASP A 228 -11.85 5.67 -6.01
N ALA A 229 -10.62 6.08 -5.67
CA ALA A 229 -9.87 7.12 -6.40
C ALA A 229 -9.64 6.74 -7.87
N TYR A 230 -9.35 5.47 -8.13
CA TYR A 230 -9.09 4.96 -9.48
C TYR A 230 -10.33 5.02 -10.36
N GLU A 231 -11.47 4.55 -9.82
CA GLU A 231 -12.77 4.55 -10.50
C GLU A 231 -13.30 5.98 -10.69
N THR A 232 -13.19 6.83 -9.66
CA THR A 232 -13.66 8.23 -9.71
C THR A 232 -12.99 9.04 -10.83
N LEU A 233 -11.74 8.75 -11.13
CA LEU A 233 -10.97 9.39 -12.20
C LEU A 233 -11.12 8.69 -13.55
N GLY A 234 -11.95 7.66 -13.67
CA GLY A 234 -12.18 6.92 -14.91
C GLY A 234 -10.95 6.21 -15.46
N ILE A 235 -10.02 5.81 -14.59
CA ILE A 235 -8.79 5.14 -15.03
C ILE A 235 -9.12 3.69 -15.40
N PRO A 236 -8.66 3.20 -16.58
CA PRO A 236 -8.89 1.83 -16.99
C PRO A 236 -8.36 0.80 -15.99
N GLU A 237 -9.21 -0.17 -15.63
CA GLU A 237 -8.82 -1.22 -14.70
C GLU A 237 -7.67 -2.08 -15.24
N ARG A 238 -6.74 -2.37 -14.36
CA ARG A 238 -5.63 -3.28 -14.62
C ARG A 238 -5.29 -4.05 -13.34
N ASN A 239 -4.59 -5.16 -13.50
CA ASN A 239 -4.15 -5.98 -12.40
C ASN A 239 -3.10 -5.27 -11.53
N SER A 240 -3.28 -5.29 -10.20
CA SER A 240 -2.26 -4.79 -9.27
C SER A 240 -1.36 -5.88 -8.72
N PHE A 241 -1.82 -7.14 -8.65
CA PHE A 241 -0.98 -8.28 -8.25
C PHE A 241 -0.33 -8.92 -9.47
N GLN A 242 0.98 -8.98 -9.52
CA GLN A 242 1.73 -9.50 -10.68
C GLN A 242 2.75 -10.61 -10.33
N GLY A 243 2.89 -11.01 -9.05
CA GLY A 243 3.66 -12.16 -8.61
C GLY A 243 5.13 -12.15 -9.10
N PHE A 244 5.81 -11.02 -9.05
CA PHE A 244 7.16 -10.76 -9.56
C PHE A 244 7.37 -11.03 -11.06
N LYS A 245 6.27 -11.08 -11.83
CA LYS A 245 6.31 -11.32 -13.29
C LYS A 245 6.11 -10.05 -14.11
N GLY A 246 5.72 -8.95 -13.48
CA GLY A 246 5.45 -7.68 -14.15
C GLY A 246 4.45 -7.83 -15.29
N GLU A 247 4.71 -7.22 -16.41
CA GLU A 247 3.86 -7.28 -17.62
C GLU A 247 3.77 -8.72 -18.20
N ASN A 248 4.65 -9.64 -17.79
CA ASN A 248 4.57 -11.05 -18.17
C ASN A 248 3.57 -11.87 -17.37
N TYR A 249 2.89 -11.26 -16.39
CA TYR A 249 1.85 -11.93 -15.60
C TYR A 249 0.59 -12.12 -16.46
N LYS A 250 0.40 -13.36 -16.94
CA LYS A 250 -0.64 -13.68 -17.93
C LYS A 250 -2.04 -13.96 -17.33
N LYS A 251 -2.16 -14.01 -16.00
CA LYS A 251 -3.47 -14.22 -15.37
C LYS A 251 -4.25 -12.90 -15.37
N THR A 252 -5.40 -12.89 -16.00
CA THR A 252 -6.32 -11.76 -15.91
C THR A 252 -6.92 -11.73 -14.50
N LYS A 253 -6.37 -10.87 -13.66
CA LYS A 253 -6.92 -10.59 -12.33
C LYS A 253 -7.32 -9.11 -12.26
N PRO A 254 -8.33 -8.77 -11.48
CA PRO A 254 -8.66 -7.37 -11.23
C PRO A 254 -7.62 -6.73 -10.31
N ARG A 255 -7.66 -5.41 -10.20
CA ARG A 255 -6.98 -4.66 -9.14
C ARG A 255 -7.52 -5.11 -7.79
N ILE A 256 -6.64 -5.29 -6.81
CA ILE A 256 -6.99 -5.68 -5.44
C ILE A 256 -6.47 -4.69 -4.39
N ASP A 257 -5.64 -3.73 -4.81
CA ASP A 257 -5.13 -2.65 -3.99
C ASP A 257 -5.94 -1.37 -4.26
N PHE A 258 -6.33 -0.64 -3.21
CA PHE A 258 -7.26 0.49 -3.32
C PHE A 258 -6.86 1.68 -2.44
N ILE A 259 -7.33 2.85 -2.88
CA ILE A 259 -7.44 4.07 -2.09
C ILE A 259 -8.89 4.52 -2.18
N PHE A 260 -9.68 4.20 -1.15
CA PHE A 260 -11.05 4.66 -1.00
C PHE A 260 -11.12 5.95 -0.19
N MET A 261 -12.13 6.77 -0.48
CA MET A 261 -12.35 8.06 0.14
C MET A 261 -13.81 8.20 0.57
N ARG A 262 -14.06 8.85 1.71
CA ARG A 262 -15.39 9.20 2.20
C ARG A 262 -15.37 10.61 2.81
N GLY A 263 -16.51 11.31 2.79
CA GLY A 263 -16.62 12.67 3.28
C GLY A 263 -15.99 13.69 2.31
N ALA A 264 -15.49 14.80 2.86
CA ALA A 264 -14.89 15.89 2.08
C ALA A 264 -13.49 15.53 1.56
N VAL A 265 -13.41 14.52 0.70
CA VAL A 265 -12.17 14.09 0.01
C VAL A 265 -12.45 13.88 -1.46
N GLN A 266 -11.58 14.39 -2.33
CA GLN A 266 -11.67 14.22 -3.77
C GLN A 266 -10.30 13.88 -4.38
N PRO A 267 -10.22 12.91 -5.29
CA PRO A 267 -9.00 12.59 -6.01
C PRO A 267 -8.81 13.59 -7.16
N VAL A 268 -7.60 14.07 -7.35
CA VAL A 268 -7.22 14.88 -8.52
C VAL A 268 -6.21 14.16 -9.42
N TYR A 269 -5.56 13.14 -8.89
CA TYR A 269 -4.64 12.28 -9.62
C TYR A 269 -4.61 10.91 -8.96
N CYS A 270 -4.48 9.86 -9.77
CA CYS A 270 -4.21 8.51 -9.30
C CYS A 270 -3.41 7.75 -10.36
N LYS A 271 -2.49 6.90 -9.93
CA LYS A 271 -1.68 6.08 -10.83
C LYS A 271 -1.26 4.78 -10.14
N MET A 272 -1.27 3.71 -10.90
CA MET A 272 -0.57 2.47 -10.54
C MET A 272 0.89 2.58 -10.99
N LEU A 273 1.82 2.35 -10.07
CA LEU A 273 3.26 2.41 -10.30
C LEU A 273 3.75 1.05 -10.79
N THR A 274 4.16 1.00 -12.05
CA THR A 274 4.72 -0.21 -12.67
C THR A 274 6.23 -0.12 -12.84
N ASP A 275 6.83 0.81 -12.10
CA ASP A 275 8.26 1.12 -12.19
C ASP A 275 9.11 -0.04 -11.70
N THR A 276 10.23 -0.25 -12.37
CA THR A 276 11.29 -1.19 -12.00
C THR A 276 12.63 -0.46 -11.98
N VAL A 277 13.56 -0.95 -11.20
CA VAL A 277 14.96 -0.49 -11.27
C VAL A 277 15.82 -1.67 -11.70
N ASN A 278 16.53 -1.52 -12.82
CA ASN A 278 17.32 -2.60 -13.43
C ASN A 278 16.52 -3.91 -13.65
N GLY A 279 15.22 -3.77 -13.99
CA GLY A 279 14.33 -4.92 -14.20
C GLY A 279 13.82 -5.57 -12.91
N ILE A 280 14.22 -5.10 -11.73
CA ILE A 280 13.76 -5.60 -10.45
C ILE A 280 12.47 -4.87 -10.05
N LEU A 281 11.46 -5.62 -9.68
CA LEU A 281 10.20 -5.11 -9.15
C LEU A 281 10.30 -4.83 -7.65
N PRO A 282 9.63 -3.77 -7.15
CA PRO A 282 9.64 -3.44 -5.71
C PRO A 282 8.92 -4.50 -4.84
N SER A 283 7.90 -5.15 -5.40
CA SER A 283 7.03 -6.13 -4.76
C SER A 283 6.39 -7.02 -5.82
N ASP A 284 5.65 -8.04 -5.40
CA ASP A 284 4.73 -8.81 -6.25
C ASP A 284 3.40 -8.07 -6.51
N HIS A 285 3.21 -6.90 -5.89
CA HIS A 285 2.16 -5.92 -6.18
C HIS A 285 2.74 -4.68 -6.85
N TYR A 286 1.95 -4.05 -7.74
CA TYR A 286 2.14 -2.68 -8.16
C TYR A 286 1.56 -1.74 -7.11
N PHE A 287 2.29 -0.69 -6.74
CA PHE A 287 1.83 0.30 -5.78
C PHE A 287 0.85 1.27 -6.42
N ILE A 288 -0.02 1.89 -5.61
CA ILE A 288 -0.95 2.91 -6.08
C ILE A 288 -0.67 4.21 -5.35
N VAL A 289 -0.56 5.29 -6.11
CA VAL A 289 -0.42 6.65 -5.59
C VAL A 289 -1.61 7.49 -6.01
N ALA A 290 -2.15 8.32 -5.11
CA ALA A 290 -3.18 9.30 -5.40
C ALA A 290 -2.85 10.65 -4.77
N ASP A 291 -3.21 11.74 -5.46
CA ASP A 291 -3.23 13.08 -4.91
C ASP A 291 -4.69 13.44 -4.58
N LEU A 292 -4.93 13.78 -3.33
CA LEU A 292 -6.25 14.01 -2.77
C LEU A 292 -6.38 15.46 -2.30
N LYS A 293 -7.48 16.12 -2.64
CA LYS A 293 -7.93 17.33 -1.96
C LYS A 293 -8.75 16.92 -0.74
N ILE A 294 -8.46 17.50 0.40
CA ILE A 294 -9.13 17.23 1.68
C ILE A 294 -9.75 18.55 2.15
N GLY A 295 -10.93 18.45 2.74
CA GLY A 295 -11.69 19.60 3.22
C GLY A 295 -12.65 20.17 2.16
N ASN A 296 -13.62 20.94 2.63
CA ASN A 296 -14.52 21.68 1.75
C ASN A 296 -13.75 22.86 1.14
N ASN A 297 -13.55 22.86 -0.17
CA ASN A 297 -13.05 24.02 -0.88
C ASN A 297 -14.12 25.14 -0.73
N ASN A 298 -13.89 26.06 0.18
CA ASN A 298 -14.53 27.36 0.16
C ASN A 298 -13.82 28.27 -0.85
#